data_4ac7b6b5644c15ffb76c3210a9fa5019
#
_entry.id   4ac7b6b5644c15ffb76c3210a9fa5019
#
_cell.length_a   1.000
_cell.length_b   1.000
_cell.length_c   1.000
_cell.angle_alpha   90.00
_cell.angle_beta   90.00
_cell.angle_gamma   90.00
#
_symmetry.space_group_name_H-M   'P 1'
#
loop_
_entity.id
_entity.type
_entity.pdbx_description
1 polymer ?
#
loop_
_entity_poly.entity_id
_entity_poly.type
_entity_poly.pdbx_seq_one_letter_code
_entity_poly.pdbx_strand_id
1 'polypeptide(L)'
;EAGIIYLTDSPSDIEKKFKRAVTDSDNSVSYDRERKPGVSNLLDILSVATNTPVAALAENYSQYGKLKTDTGAAVAAMLEPIRTRYEQLKGDPGELSRLLRIGAERAQGVAATTLDRAYRAIGLAPR
;
A
#
# COMPACT_ATOMS: atom_id res chain seq x y z
N GLU A 1 -4.74 0.41 16.03
CA GLU A 1 -4.13 0.65 14.69
C GLU A 1 -2.70 0.04 14.56
N ALA A 2 -2.27 -0.80 15.51
CA ALA A 2 -0.91 -1.36 15.55
C ALA A 2 -0.58 -2.29 14.38
N GLY A 3 -1.56 -2.82 13.67
CA GLY A 3 -1.39 -3.73 12.52
C GLY A 3 -1.53 -3.07 11.14
N ILE A 4 -1.62 -1.74 11.07
CA ILE A 4 -1.81 -1.02 9.80
C ILE A 4 -0.52 -0.29 9.41
N ILE A 5 -0.08 -0.47 8.16
CA ILE A 5 0.96 0.33 7.54
C ILE A 5 0.29 1.36 6.63
N TYR A 6 0.52 2.64 6.91
CA TYR A 6 0.06 3.72 6.05
C TYR A 6 1.09 4.02 4.96
N LEU A 7 0.63 4.42 3.78
CA LEU A 7 1.52 4.80 2.66
C LEU A 7 2.43 5.99 3.02
N THR A 8 2.02 6.78 4.02
CA THR A 8 2.74 7.97 4.50
C THR A 8 3.58 7.71 5.75
N ASP A 9 3.60 6.46 6.28
CA ASP A 9 4.44 6.12 7.42
C ASP A 9 5.92 6.36 7.10
N SER A 10 6.67 6.84 8.09
CA SER A 10 8.12 6.93 7.96
C SER A 10 8.76 5.53 7.90
N PRO A 11 9.95 5.36 7.28
CA PRO A 11 10.66 4.09 7.29
C PRO A 11 10.84 3.52 8.71
N SER A 12 11.17 4.39 9.68
CA SER A 12 11.35 3.99 11.07
C SER A 12 10.04 3.50 11.73
N ASP A 13 8.90 4.06 11.36
CA ASP A 13 7.62 3.62 11.91
C ASP A 13 7.17 2.30 11.28
N ILE A 14 7.40 2.12 9.98
CA ILE A 14 7.19 0.84 9.28
C ILE A 14 8.02 -0.25 9.98
N GLU A 15 9.32 -0.04 10.16
CA GLU A 15 10.19 -1.01 10.83
C GLU A 15 9.72 -1.35 12.26
N LYS A 16 9.32 -0.33 13.05
CA LYS A 16 8.79 -0.56 14.41
C LYS A 16 7.52 -1.39 14.41
N LYS A 17 6.61 -1.16 13.44
CA LYS A 17 5.38 -1.93 13.30
C LYS A 17 5.68 -3.39 12.97
N PHE A 18 6.59 -3.67 12.03
CA PHE A 18 7.00 -5.03 11.72
C PHE A 18 7.74 -5.72 12.87
N LYS A 19 8.59 -5.04 13.61
CA LYS A 19 9.24 -5.59 14.82
C LYS A 19 8.23 -6.06 15.87
N ARG A 20 7.07 -5.39 15.97
CA ARG A 20 5.98 -5.73 16.90
C ARG A 20 4.98 -6.74 16.34
N ALA A 21 5.10 -7.14 15.07
CA ALA A 21 4.19 -8.11 14.46
C ALA A 21 4.16 -9.42 15.28
N VAL A 22 2.96 -9.93 15.51
CA VAL A 22 2.76 -11.15 16.31
C VAL A 22 3.21 -12.37 15.52
N THR A 23 3.99 -13.23 16.14
CA THR A 23 4.43 -14.52 15.63
C THR A 23 4.28 -15.55 16.75
N ASP A 24 4.28 -16.85 16.42
CA ASP A 24 4.32 -17.92 17.40
C ASP A 24 5.64 -17.95 18.20
N SER A 25 5.77 -18.88 19.16
CA SER A 25 6.92 -19.00 20.05
C SER A 25 8.01 -19.96 19.57
N ASP A 26 7.80 -20.67 18.44
CA ASP A 26 8.73 -21.73 18.00
C ASP A 26 10.05 -21.19 17.46
N ASN A 27 10.08 -19.91 17.09
CA ASN A 27 11.23 -19.22 16.50
C ASN A 27 11.84 -19.97 15.28
N SER A 28 10.99 -20.70 14.54
CA SER A 28 11.39 -21.40 13.31
C SER A 28 10.55 -20.89 12.13
N VAL A 29 11.22 -20.46 11.06
CA VAL A 29 10.54 -19.91 9.88
C VAL A 29 10.11 -21.05 8.97
N SER A 30 8.80 -21.17 8.76
CA SER A 30 8.19 -22.04 7.77
C SER A 30 6.87 -21.43 7.30
N TYR A 31 6.48 -21.73 6.07
CA TYR A 31 5.22 -21.27 5.53
C TYR A 31 4.11 -22.27 5.83
N ASP A 32 3.26 -21.92 6.79
CA ASP A 32 2.09 -22.71 7.19
C ASP A 32 1.01 -21.75 7.71
N ARG A 33 -0.02 -21.52 6.90
CA ARG A 33 -1.08 -20.55 7.22
C ARG A 33 -1.96 -20.97 8.39
N GLU A 34 -2.02 -22.26 8.70
CA GLU A 34 -2.84 -22.78 9.79
C GLU A 34 -2.08 -22.72 11.14
N ARG A 35 -0.84 -23.20 11.15
CA ARG A 35 -0.03 -23.29 12.37
C ARG A 35 0.79 -22.05 12.66
N LYS A 36 1.22 -21.35 11.60
CA LYS A 36 2.11 -20.17 11.67
C LYS A 36 1.55 -18.99 10.88
N PRO A 37 0.31 -18.52 11.18
CA PRO A 37 -0.33 -17.48 10.37
C PRO A 37 0.47 -16.16 10.34
N GLY A 38 1.08 -15.77 11.48
CA GLY A 38 1.86 -14.55 11.57
C GLY A 38 3.15 -14.59 10.74
N VAL A 39 3.86 -15.73 10.77
CA VAL A 39 5.08 -15.93 9.96
C VAL A 39 4.73 -16.02 8.47
N SER A 40 3.70 -16.78 8.13
CA SER A 40 3.22 -16.89 6.74
C SER A 40 2.81 -15.54 6.16
N ASN A 41 2.12 -14.70 6.94
CA ASN A 41 1.77 -13.34 6.54
C ASN A 41 3.02 -12.47 6.29
N LEU A 42 4.04 -12.55 7.13
CA LEU A 42 5.30 -11.83 6.91
C LEU A 42 5.99 -12.28 5.62
N LEU A 43 6.02 -13.59 5.35
CA LEU A 43 6.59 -14.15 4.12
C LEU A 43 5.80 -13.72 2.89
N ASP A 44 4.46 -13.70 2.96
CA ASP A 44 3.60 -13.22 1.86
C ASP A 44 3.89 -11.73 1.57
N ILE A 45 3.97 -10.89 2.59
CA ILE A 45 4.29 -9.46 2.44
C ILE A 45 5.69 -9.28 1.83
N LEU A 46 6.69 -9.98 2.36
CA LEU A 46 8.06 -9.90 1.86
C LEU A 46 8.16 -10.38 0.42
N SER A 47 7.44 -11.43 0.06
CA SER A 47 7.36 -11.96 -1.31
C SER A 47 6.86 -10.89 -2.29
N VAL A 48 5.78 -10.19 -1.95
CA VAL A 48 5.24 -9.11 -2.78
C VAL A 48 6.23 -7.93 -2.85
N ALA A 49 6.81 -7.54 -1.72
CA ALA A 49 7.72 -6.39 -1.66
C ALA A 49 9.03 -6.60 -2.42
N THR A 50 9.52 -7.85 -2.50
CA THR A 50 10.78 -8.21 -3.17
C THR A 50 10.62 -8.91 -4.51
N ASN A 51 9.38 -9.22 -4.90
CA ASN A 51 9.05 -10.05 -6.07
C ASN A 51 9.79 -11.41 -6.04
N THR A 52 9.93 -12.00 -4.84
CA THR A 52 10.63 -13.28 -4.62
C THR A 52 9.63 -14.35 -4.18
N PRO A 53 9.66 -15.57 -4.73
CA PRO A 53 8.75 -16.65 -4.32
C PRO A 53 8.85 -16.98 -2.82
N VAL A 54 7.70 -17.20 -2.17
CA VAL A 54 7.61 -17.51 -0.73
C VAL A 54 8.47 -18.70 -0.33
N ALA A 55 8.51 -19.76 -1.17
CA ALA A 55 9.31 -20.95 -0.89
C ALA A 55 10.80 -20.63 -0.73
N ALA A 56 11.34 -19.83 -1.66
CA ALA A 56 12.74 -19.39 -1.59
C ALA A 56 13.01 -18.50 -0.37
N LEU A 57 12.05 -17.64 0.00
CA LEU A 57 12.18 -16.81 1.20
C LEU A 57 12.15 -17.65 2.48
N ALA A 58 11.27 -18.63 2.58
CA ALA A 58 11.18 -19.48 3.77
C ALA A 58 12.49 -20.22 4.08
N GLU A 59 13.22 -20.64 3.04
CA GLU A 59 14.53 -21.30 3.17
C GLU A 59 15.66 -20.34 3.63
N ASN A 60 15.51 -19.04 3.35
CA ASN A 60 16.55 -18.04 3.65
C ASN A 60 16.49 -17.51 5.09
N TYR A 61 15.45 -17.83 5.84
CA TYR A 61 15.29 -17.31 7.19
C TYR A 61 15.21 -18.44 8.23
N SER A 62 16.03 -18.32 9.26
CA SER A 62 16.02 -19.22 10.42
C SER A 62 15.44 -18.58 11.68
N GLN A 63 15.22 -17.26 11.69
CA GLN A 63 14.79 -16.52 12.89
C GLN A 63 13.77 -15.43 12.53
N TYR A 64 12.78 -15.24 13.40
CA TYR A 64 11.73 -14.24 13.22
C TYR A 64 12.26 -12.80 13.24
N GLY A 65 13.26 -12.52 14.07
CA GLY A 65 13.82 -11.17 14.17
C GLY A 65 14.36 -10.65 12.85
N LYS A 66 15.12 -11.49 12.13
CA LYS A 66 15.65 -11.14 10.82
C LYS A 66 14.54 -11.01 9.78
N LEU A 67 13.59 -11.96 9.73
CA LEU A 67 12.44 -11.89 8.84
C LEU A 67 11.64 -10.58 9.03
N LYS A 68 11.32 -10.22 10.27
CA LYS A 68 10.60 -8.97 10.60
C LYS A 68 11.37 -7.72 10.15
N THR A 69 12.66 -7.69 10.39
CA THR A 69 13.51 -6.54 10.01
C THR A 69 13.58 -6.38 8.50
N ASP A 70 13.86 -7.46 7.79
CA ASP A 70 14.00 -7.45 6.33
C ASP A 70 12.64 -7.14 5.65
N THR A 71 11.53 -7.68 6.19
CA THR A 71 10.19 -7.35 5.70
C THR A 71 9.89 -5.86 5.86
N GLY A 72 10.21 -5.29 7.03
CA GLY A 72 10.04 -3.86 7.29
C GLY A 72 10.85 -2.99 6.32
N ALA A 73 12.12 -3.34 6.11
CA ALA A 73 12.99 -2.63 5.17
C ALA A 73 12.50 -2.73 3.72
N ALA A 74 12.08 -3.92 3.28
CA ALA A 74 11.56 -4.13 1.93
C ALA A 74 10.27 -3.34 1.67
N VAL A 75 9.34 -3.33 2.62
CA VAL A 75 8.10 -2.54 2.52
C VAL A 75 8.41 -1.04 2.53
N ALA A 76 9.33 -0.57 3.39
CA ALA A 76 9.73 0.84 3.41
C ALA A 76 10.32 1.29 2.07
N ALA A 77 11.16 0.45 1.45
CA ALA A 77 11.72 0.71 0.12
C ALA A 77 10.66 0.69 -0.98
N MET A 78 9.73 -0.25 -0.95
CA MET A 78 8.63 -0.34 -1.91
C MET A 78 7.72 0.91 -1.86
N LEU A 79 7.49 1.48 -0.66
CA LEU A 79 6.63 2.64 -0.47
C LEU A 79 7.36 3.99 -0.68
N GLU A 80 8.69 4.00 -0.79
CA GLU A 80 9.48 5.22 -0.94
C GLU A 80 9.04 6.11 -2.11
N PRO A 81 8.84 5.59 -3.34
CA PRO A 81 8.43 6.44 -4.46
C PRO A 81 7.04 7.05 -4.25
N ILE A 82 6.13 6.33 -3.58
CA ILE A 82 4.78 6.85 -3.25
C ILE A 82 4.89 7.98 -2.24
N ARG A 83 5.66 7.79 -1.16
CA ARG A 83 5.89 8.78 -0.12
C ARG A 83 6.57 10.03 -0.68
N THR A 84 7.60 9.85 -1.49
CA THR A 84 8.30 10.96 -2.15
C THR A 84 7.34 11.77 -3.02
N ARG A 85 6.51 11.12 -3.83
CA ARG A 85 5.52 11.81 -4.66
C ARG A 85 4.45 12.52 -3.83
N TYR A 86 4.01 11.92 -2.74
CA TYR A 86 3.08 12.54 -1.80
C TYR A 86 3.65 13.84 -1.22
N GLU A 87 4.89 13.82 -0.72
CA GLU A 87 5.50 15.02 -0.12
C GLU A 87 5.76 16.12 -1.18
N GLN A 88 6.13 15.76 -2.41
CA GLN A 88 6.24 16.72 -3.51
C GLN A 88 4.91 17.43 -3.78
N LEU A 89 3.83 16.67 -3.92
CA LEU A 89 2.50 17.25 -4.18
C LEU A 89 1.97 18.07 -2.99
N LYS A 90 2.24 17.63 -1.78
CA LYS A 90 1.88 18.35 -0.56
C LYS A 90 2.62 19.70 -0.45
N GLY A 91 3.88 19.72 -0.89
CA GLY A 91 4.72 20.91 -0.92
C GLY A 91 4.44 21.87 -2.07
N ASP A 92 3.68 21.44 -3.09
CA ASP A 92 3.30 22.26 -4.26
C ASP A 92 1.78 22.30 -4.48
N PRO A 93 1.07 23.21 -3.78
CA PRO A 93 -0.37 23.37 -3.95
C PRO A 93 -0.79 23.78 -5.38
N GLY A 94 0.08 24.43 -6.14
CA GLY A 94 -0.17 24.82 -7.51
C GLY A 94 -0.24 23.60 -8.45
N GLU A 95 0.72 22.71 -8.34
CA GLU A 95 0.74 21.44 -9.08
C GLU A 95 -0.41 20.53 -8.67
N LEU A 96 -0.70 20.42 -7.37
CA LEU A 96 -1.85 19.66 -6.89
C LEU A 96 -3.17 20.17 -7.49
N SER A 97 -3.39 21.49 -7.47
CA SER A 97 -4.59 22.13 -8.06
C SER A 97 -4.67 21.89 -9.57
N ARG A 98 -3.54 21.93 -10.28
CA ARG A 98 -3.47 21.64 -11.71
C ARG A 98 -3.88 20.19 -12.01
N LEU A 99 -3.37 19.23 -11.25
CA LEU A 99 -3.72 17.80 -11.42
C LEU A 99 -5.18 17.53 -11.11
N LEU A 100 -5.72 18.13 -10.05
CA LEU A 100 -7.14 18.00 -9.69
C LEU A 100 -8.05 18.58 -10.80
N ARG A 101 -7.69 19.71 -11.39
CA ARG A 101 -8.45 20.29 -12.51
C ARG A 101 -8.47 19.36 -13.72
N ILE A 102 -7.32 18.80 -14.11
CA ILE A 102 -7.26 17.84 -15.22
C ILE A 102 -8.15 16.62 -14.94
N GLY A 103 -8.14 16.12 -13.71
CA GLY A 103 -9.02 15.02 -13.29
C GLY A 103 -10.50 15.39 -13.36
N ALA A 104 -10.87 16.60 -12.91
CA ALA A 104 -12.23 17.10 -12.95
C ALA A 104 -12.73 17.29 -14.39
N GLU A 105 -11.90 17.85 -15.29
CA GLU A 105 -12.23 18.01 -16.72
C GLU A 105 -12.49 16.66 -17.39
N ARG A 106 -11.68 15.63 -17.11
CA ARG A 106 -11.89 14.27 -17.62
C ARG A 106 -13.20 13.67 -17.09
N ALA A 107 -13.43 13.77 -15.80
CA ALA A 107 -14.65 13.26 -15.16
C ALA A 107 -15.89 13.96 -15.71
N GLN A 108 -15.84 15.28 -15.91
CA GLN A 108 -16.92 16.07 -16.48
C GLN A 108 -17.22 15.63 -17.91
N GLY A 109 -16.19 15.40 -18.75
CA GLY A 109 -16.36 14.91 -20.12
C GLY A 109 -17.11 13.56 -20.18
N VAL A 110 -16.78 12.63 -19.26
CA VAL A 110 -17.48 11.34 -19.17
C VAL A 110 -18.92 11.51 -18.65
N ALA A 111 -19.12 12.34 -17.65
CA ALA A 111 -20.43 12.54 -17.00
C ALA A 111 -21.41 13.35 -17.87
N ALA A 112 -20.93 14.27 -18.73
CA ALA A 112 -21.74 15.19 -19.49
C ALA A 112 -22.84 14.49 -20.31
N THR A 113 -22.51 13.42 -21.02
CA THR A 113 -23.47 12.66 -21.82
C THR A 113 -24.63 12.10 -21.00
N THR A 114 -24.34 11.58 -19.82
CA THR A 114 -25.37 11.04 -18.91
C THR A 114 -26.21 12.16 -18.30
N LEU A 115 -25.55 13.26 -17.93
CA LEU A 115 -26.23 14.43 -17.37
C LEU A 115 -27.19 15.08 -18.38
N ASP A 116 -26.77 15.24 -19.64
CA ASP A 116 -27.62 15.76 -20.71
C ASP A 116 -28.84 14.89 -20.98
N ARG A 117 -28.66 13.57 -20.95
CA ARG A 117 -29.77 12.62 -21.08
C ARG A 117 -30.78 12.78 -19.91
N ALA A 118 -30.26 12.92 -18.70
CA ALA A 118 -31.10 13.13 -17.52
C ALA A 118 -31.88 14.44 -17.61
N TYR A 119 -31.24 15.55 -17.98
CA TYR A 119 -31.89 16.85 -18.14
C TYR A 119 -33.00 16.82 -19.20
N ARG A 120 -32.74 16.21 -20.36
CA ARG A 120 -33.77 16.04 -21.41
C ARG A 120 -34.95 15.19 -20.93
N ALA A 121 -34.68 14.12 -20.17
CA ALA A 121 -35.74 13.22 -19.68
C ALA A 121 -36.70 13.90 -18.69
N ILE A 122 -36.21 14.89 -17.93
CA ILE A 122 -37.05 15.65 -16.96
C ILE A 122 -37.47 17.02 -17.49
N GLY A 123 -37.23 17.32 -18.76
CA GLY A 123 -37.65 18.58 -19.40
C GLY A 123 -36.81 19.81 -19.08
N LEU A 124 -35.60 19.65 -18.56
CA LEU A 124 -34.66 20.75 -18.37
C LEU A 124 -33.83 20.99 -19.62
N ALA A 125 -33.51 22.27 -19.87
CA ALA A 125 -32.55 22.61 -20.94
C ALA A 125 -31.15 22.07 -20.65
N PRO A 126 -30.41 21.58 -21.66
CA PRO A 126 -28.99 21.23 -21.49
C PRO A 126 -28.18 22.45 -21.02
N ARG A 127 -27.18 22.22 -20.19
CA ARG A 127 -26.22 23.26 -19.79
C ARG A 127 -25.17 23.51 -20.85
#